data_e347eccbfd98ff995605439d2d39d09b
#
_entry.id   e347eccbfd98ff995605439d2d39d09b
#
_cell.length_a   1.000
_cell.length_b   1.000
_cell.length_c   1.000
_cell.angle_alpha   90.00
_cell.angle_beta   90.00
_cell.angle_gamma   90.00
#
_symmetry.space_group_name_H-M   'P 1'
#
loop_
_entity.id
_entity.type
_entity.pdbx_description
1 polymer ?
#
loop_
_entity_poly.entity_id
_entity_poly.type
_entity_poly.pdbx_seq_one_letter_code
_entity_poly.pdbx_strand_id
1 'polypeptide(L)'
;STMNRHFRQQGVTRRKLGVEKAKIRCRWTREQSNALWLGDFSDGPTVMHAGHAIKSHLSVWIDCHSRYVVEGRYYFRENLDILIDSLLRAWAARGASRQLYVDNAKIYHARGLRLACAQLNIELLHRPPREPQPGGLVERVIQTIQHQFEAEVRAGTVLTLTELNRYFQAWLHRDYHVTTHSETNQTPQARYEESTRFRRHVNLAEVREFFHEREHRRVDPEFSDVRVQNRFYAVDPKLRGDRVIVSYDPFADMEEVRVTSLHGVFLGVGRHYARERGAHPEPPPAMPQAPLDHEYLKMLVEEHQRQQQQQAEGGIDYHQAHRRPLLSFPALAATFARLLGRQGGASGLSTHEMETLFHVHARLPRITRRLLEEAFERAEVKTIPVVVLHLQTLLEERNS
;
A
#
# COMPACT_ATOMS: atom_id res chain seq x y z
N SER A 1 35.82 15.26 22.42
CA SER A 1 36.25 16.48 23.10
C SER A 1 37.22 16.14 24.23
N THR A 2 38.15 17.02 24.52
CA THR A 2 39.18 16.88 25.55
C THR A 2 38.58 16.63 26.94
N MET A 3 37.43 17.24 27.23
CA MET A 3 36.69 17.01 28.49
C MET A 3 36.19 15.58 28.64
N ASN A 4 35.67 14.95 27.62
CA ASN A 4 35.23 13.55 27.68
C ASN A 4 36.41 12.59 27.92
N ARG A 5 37.60 12.92 27.41
CA ARG A 5 38.84 12.16 27.65
C ARG A 5 39.27 12.29 29.10
N HIS A 6 39.23 13.51 29.64
CA HIS A 6 39.57 13.77 31.05
C HIS A 6 38.63 13.05 32.01
N PHE A 7 37.30 13.13 31.80
CA PHE A 7 36.33 12.40 32.62
C PHE A 7 36.51 10.88 32.57
N ARG A 8 36.87 10.33 31.39
CA ARG A 8 37.19 8.88 31.29
C ARG A 8 38.43 8.51 32.10
N GLN A 9 39.48 9.33 32.08
CA GLN A 9 40.70 9.11 32.85
C GLN A 9 40.44 9.17 34.35
N GLN A 10 39.59 10.08 34.80
CA GLN A 10 39.20 10.22 36.22
C GLN A 10 38.12 9.17 36.62
N GLY A 11 37.73 8.27 35.76
CA GLY A 11 36.72 7.27 36.06
C GLY A 11 35.30 7.82 36.22
N VAL A 12 35.07 9.10 35.96
CA VAL A 12 33.78 9.78 36.06
C VAL A 12 33.03 9.59 34.72
N THR A 13 32.48 8.42 34.52
CA THR A 13 31.64 8.15 33.36
C THR A 13 30.21 7.80 33.80
N ARG A 14 29.20 8.19 33.03
CA ARG A 14 27.79 7.89 33.33
C ARG A 14 27.57 6.41 33.67
N ARG A 15 28.31 5.52 33.00
CA ARG A 15 28.24 4.07 33.21
C ARG A 15 28.80 3.69 34.59
N LYS A 16 29.95 4.24 34.97
CA LYS A 16 30.56 3.97 36.29
C LYS A 16 29.77 4.60 37.43
N LEU A 17 29.06 5.69 37.15
CA LEU A 17 28.18 6.35 38.13
C LEU A 17 26.79 5.69 38.20
N GLY A 18 26.53 4.59 37.47
CA GLY A 18 25.25 3.88 37.49
C GLY A 18 24.07 4.65 36.83
N VAL A 19 24.36 5.83 36.26
CA VAL A 19 23.32 6.68 35.60
C VAL A 19 22.94 6.15 34.23
N GLU A 20 23.79 5.35 33.61
CA GLU A 20 23.55 4.75 32.31
C GLU A 20 23.31 3.24 32.47
N LYS A 21 22.07 2.80 32.27
CA LYS A 21 21.77 1.36 32.22
C LYS A 21 22.59 0.73 31.09
N ALA A 22 23.37 -0.30 31.42
CA ALA A 22 24.11 -1.06 30.44
C ALA A 22 23.10 -1.65 29.43
N LYS A 23 23.00 -1.10 28.20
CA LYS A 23 22.24 -1.72 27.14
C LYS A 23 22.92 -3.04 26.79
N ILE A 24 22.22 -4.13 27.00
CA ILE A 24 22.65 -5.45 26.52
C ILE A 24 22.65 -5.38 25.01
N ARG A 25 23.82 -5.44 24.39
CA ARG A 25 23.97 -5.46 22.94
C ARG A 25 23.93 -6.91 22.49
N CYS A 26 22.80 -7.33 21.94
CA CYS A 26 22.70 -8.63 21.27
C CYS A 26 23.31 -8.53 19.87
N ARG A 27 24.18 -9.49 19.53
CA ARG A 27 24.64 -9.63 18.15
C ARG A 27 23.52 -10.24 17.32
N TRP A 28 23.27 -9.68 16.13
CA TRP A 28 22.34 -10.26 15.19
C TRP A 28 22.96 -11.50 14.57
N THR A 29 22.49 -12.66 14.99
CA THR A 29 22.87 -13.96 14.46
C THR A 29 21.60 -14.74 14.08
N ARG A 30 21.71 -15.58 13.08
CA ARG A 30 20.68 -16.54 12.71
C ARG A 30 21.36 -17.90 12.52
N GLU A 31 20.61 -18.96 12.71
CA GLU A 31 21.16 -20.33 12.66
C GLU A 31 21.36 -20.83 11.22
N GLN A 32 20.63 -20.25 10.25
CA GLN A 32 20.68 -20.70 8.85
C GLN A 32 20.53 -19.53 7.88
N SER A 33 21.00 -19.73 6.66
CA SER A 33 20.84 -18.80 5.56
C SER A 33 19.35 -18.62 5.20
N ASN A 34 19.00 -17.46 4.69
CA ASN A 34 17.64 -17.04 4.35
C ASN A 34 16.65 -16.98 5.54
N ALA A 35 17.14 -17.06 6.77
CA ALA A 35 16.31 -16.80 7.94
C ALA A 35 15.98 -15.30 8.07
N LEU A 36 16.96 -14.44 7.82
CA LEU A 36 16.81 -12.99 7.87
C LEU A 36 17.74 -12.33 6.84
N TRP A 37 17.16 -11.51 5.98
CA TRP A 37 17.93 -10.58 5.15
C TRP A 37 17.82 -9.16 5.69
N LEU A 38 18.92 -8.43 5.62
CA LEU A 38 18.98 -7.00 5.93
C LEU A 38 19.19 -6.25 4.63
N GLY A 39 18.40 -5.21 4.39
CA GLY A 39 18.50 -4.37 3.20
C GLY A 39 18.71 -2.91 3.56
N ASP A 40 19.52 -2.23 2.74
CA ASP A 40 19.76 -0.80 2.89
C ASP A 40 20.19 -0.19 1.55
N PHE A 41 20.01 1.13 1.44
CA PHE A 41 20.56 1.93 0.37
C PHE A 41 21.78 2.73 0.86
N SER A 42 22.71 2.97 -0.05
CA SER A 42 23.86 3.83 0.21
C SER A 42 24.23 4.63 -1.02
N ASP A 43 24.78 5.81 -0.80
CA ASP A 43 25.38 6.61 -1.87
C ASP A 43 26.59 5.90 -2.48
N GLY A 44 26.58 5.74 -3.80
CA GLY A 44 27.66 5.12 -4.58
C GLY A 44 28.59 6.12 -5.25
N PRO A 45 29.54 5.62 -6.08
CA PRO A 45 30.42 6.47 -6.88
C PRO A 45 29.65 7.18 -8.00
N THR A 46 30.25 8.27 -8.51
CA THR A 46 29.73 8.99 -9.68
C THR A 46 29.94 8.15 -10.94
N VAL A 47 28.93 8.11 -11.81
CA VAL A 47 28.94 7.40 -13.09
C VAL A 47 28.63 8.34 -14.25
N MET A 48 29.09 7.98 -15.45
CA MET A 48 28.77 8.71 -16.67
C MET A 48 27.47 8.22 -17.29
N HIS A 49 26.54 9.13 -17.57
CA HIS A 49 25.29 8.84 -18.27
C HIS A 49 24.95 9.98 -19.22
N ALA A 50 24.78 9.66 -20.52
CA ALA A 50 24.48 10.63 -21.58
C ALA A 50 25.40 11.87 -21.56
N GLY A 51 26.70 11.69 -21.30
CA GLY A 51 27.69 12.77 -21.24
C GLY A 51 27.72 13.56 -19.92
N HIS A 52 26.89 13.20 -18.93
CA HIS A 52 26.84 13.84 -17.62
C HIS A 52 27.30 12.92 -16.50
N ALA A 53 27.98 13.49 -15.51
CA ALA A 53 28.38 12.79 -14.30
C ALA A 53 27.21 12.77 -13.29
N ILE A 54 26.69 11.59 -12.99
CA ILE A 54 25.53 11.39 -12.09
C ILE A 54 25.94 10.52 -10.91
N LYS A 55 25.52 10.85 -9.72
CA LYS A 55 25.71 10.04 -8.53
C LYS A 55 24.92 8.74 -8.64
N SER A 56 25.52 7.60 -8.34
CA SER A 56 24.83 6.33 -8.24
C SER A 56 24.41 6.03 -6.81
N HIS A 57 23.48 5.09 -6.65
CA HIS A 57 22.99 4.60 -5.37
C HIS A 57 23.10 3.07 -5.33
N LEU A 58 23.72 2.55 -4.30
CA LEU A 58 23.83 1.11 -4.05
C LEU A 58 22.58 0.62 -3.33
N SER A 59 21.89 -0.36 -3.88
CA SER A 59 20.94 -1.20 -3.15
C SER A 59 21.63 -2.51 -2.77
N VAL A 60 21.60 -2.90 -1.51
CA VAL A 60 22.25 -4.12 -1.04
C VAL A 60 21.35 -4.91 -0.09
N TRP A 61 21.30 -6.22 -0.31
CA TRP A 61 20.61 -7.19 0.55
C TRP A 61 21.62 -8.23 1.04
N ILE A 62 21.65 -8.46 2.34
CA ILE A 62 22.64 -9.29 3.00
C ILE A 62 21.96 -10.36 3.83
N ASP A 63 22.41 -11.59 3.70
CA ASP A 63 22.00 -12.67 4.58
C ASP A 63 22.66 -12.55 5.96
N CYS A 64 21.86 -12.50 7.01
CA CYS A 64 22.31 -12.31 8.38
C CYS A 64 23.19 -13.45 8.89
N HIS A 65 22.95 -14.69 8.48
CA HIS A 65 23.71 -15.85 8.92
C HIS A 65 25.10 -15.90 8.30
N SER A 66 25.16 -15.81 6.99
CA SER A 66 26.39 -16.04 6.21
C SER A 66 27.19 -14.80 5.91
N ARG A 67 26.61 -13.61 6.03
CA ARG A 67 27.15 -12.34 5.53
C ARG A 67 27.23 -12.26 4.00
N TYR A 68 26.60 -13.22 3.32
CA TYR A 68 26.55 -13.26 1.87
C TYR A 68 25.67 -12.12 1.35
N VAL A 69 26.16 -11.38 0.35
CA VAL A 69 25.37 -10.38 -0.37
C VAL A 69 24.46 -11.13 -1.34
N VAL A 70 23.17 -11.26 -1.00
CA VAL A 70 22.18 -12.00 -1.80
C VAL A 70 21.82 -11.27 -3.09
N GLU A 71 21.79 -9.94 -3.03
CA GLU A 71 21.71 -9.02 -4.17
C GLU A 71 22.42 -7.72 -3.82
N GLY A 72 23.14 -7.17 -4.78
CA GLY A 72 23.79 -5.87 -4.67
C GLY A 72 23.95 -5.25 -6.05
N ARG A 73 23.47 -4.02 -6.21
CA ARG A 73 23.47 -3.34 -7.50
C ARG A 73 23.45 -1.83 -7.34
N TYR A 74 24.14 -1.12 -8.23
CA TYR A 74 24.08 0.33 -8.34
C TYR A 74 23.01 0.76 -9.32
N TYR A 75 22.32 1.87 -8.98
CA TYR A 75 21.22 2.48 -9.72
C TYR A 75 21.42 3.99 -9.84
N PHE A 76 20.67 4.64 -10.73
CA PHE A 76 20.66 6.11 -10.84
C PHE A 76 19.83 6.81 -9.77
N ARG A 77 18.97 6.09 -9.07
CA ARG A 77 18.03 6.66 -8.11
C ARG A 77 17.83 5.71 -6.94
N GLU A 78 17.36 6.27 -5.84
CA GLU A 78 16.84 5.54 -4.70
C GLU A 78 15.34 5.83 -4.62
N ASN A 79 14.51 4.88 -5.02
CA ASN A 79 13.05 4.97 -4.97
C ASN A 79 12.42 3.59 -4.80
N LEU A 80 11.09 3.57 -4.69
CA LEU A 80 10.33 2.32 -4.54
C LEU A 80 10.58 1.35 -5.69
N ASP A 81 10.66 1.84 -6.92
CA ASP A 81 10.84 1.02 -8.12
C ASP A 81 12.15 0.24 -8.05
N ILE A 82 13.21 0.91 -7.65
CA ILE A 82 14.54 0.31 -7.49
C ILE A 82 14.55 -0.70 -6.35
N LEU A 83 13.89 -0.40 -5.23
CA LEU A 83 13.73 -1.34 -4.13
C LEU A 83 13.06 -2.64 -4.59
N ILE A 84 12.00 -2.52 -5.38
CA ILE A 84 11.25 -3.67 -5.90
C ILE A 84 12.08 -4.46 -6.91
N ASP A 85 12.76 -3.80 -7.88
CA ASP A 85 13.67 -4.48 -8.82
C ASP A 85 14.74 -5.26 -8.08
N SER A 86 15.39 -4.64 -7.10
CA SER A 86 16.41 -5.27 -6.26
C SER A 86 15.90 -6.49 -5.51
N LEU A 87 14.71 -6.41 -4.89
CA LEU A 87 14.09 -7.55 -4.20
C LEU A 87 13.66 -8.67 -5.14
N LEU A 88 13.07 -8.33 -6.29
CA LEU A 88 12.68 -9.33 -7.29
C LEU A 88 13.91 -10.11 -7.80
N ARG A 89 15.04 -9.43 -8.02
CA ARG A 89 16.31 -10.07 -8.38
C ARG A 89 16.82 -10.98 -7.27
N ALA A 90 16.80 -10.50 -6.03
CA ALA A 90 17.19 -11.29 -4.87
C ALA A 90 16.34 -12.57 -4.74
N TRP A 91 15.01 -12.45 -4.85
CA TRP A 91 14.10 -13.58 -4.80
C TRP A 91 14.24 -14.54 -5.99
N ALA A 92 14.49 -14.02 -7.19
CA ALA A 92 14.78 -14.83 -8.39
C ALA A 92 16.01 -15.69 -8.19
N ALA A 93 17.09 -15.08 -7.71
CA ALA A 93 18.39 -15.75 -7.59
C ALA A 93 18.50 -16.67 -6.37
N ARG A 94 17.88 -16.28 -5.24
CA ARG A 94 18.14 -16.90 -3.93
C ARG A 94 16.90 -17.46 -3.25
N GLY A 95 15.71 -17.25 -3.81
CA GLY A 95 14.43 -17.59 -3.18
C GLY A 95 14.05 -16.62 -2.05
N ALA A 96 12.95 -16.88 -1.34
CA ALA A 96 12.46 -15.99 -0.30
C ALA A 96 13.14 -16.23 1.04
N SER A 97 13.51 -15.14 1.74
CA SER A 97 13.88 -15.18 3.16
C SER A 97 12.63 -15.42 4.04
N ARG A 98 12.84 -15.72 5.31
CA ARG A 98 11.74 -15.77 6.30
C ARG A 98 11.41 -14.36 6.82
N GLN A 99 12.44 -13.55 6.98
CA GLN A 99 12.33 -12.19 7.51
C GLN A 99 13.12 -11.23 6.62
N LEU A 100 12.60 -10.01 6.44
CA LEU A 100 13.33 -8.87 5.88
C LEU A 100 13.43 -7.80 6.96
N TYR A 101 14.63 -7.27 7.18
CA TYR A 101 14.87 -6.17 8.09
C TYR A 101 15.36 -4.95 7.32
N VAL A 102 14.64 -3.85 7.45
CA VAL A 102 14.85 -2.61 6.70
C VAL A 102 14.77 -1.40 7.64
N ASP A 103 15.18 -0.25 7.18
CA ASP A 103 15.01 1.00 7.92
C ASP A 103 13.55 1.50 7.90
N ASN A 104 13.29 2.69 8.42
CA ASN A 104 11.97 3.31 8.46
C ASN A 104 11.71 4.29 7.29
N ALA A 105 12.47 4.25 6.20
CA ALA A 105 12.19 5.08 5.03
C ALA A 105 10.81 4.75 4.43
N LYS A 106 10.13 5.77 3.89
CA LYS A 106 8.76 5.63 3.36
C LYS A 106 8.60 4.54 2.31
N ILE A 107 9.66 4.28 1.52
CA ILE A 107 9.65 3.25 0.47
C ILE A 107 9.39 1.84 1.02
N TYR A 108 9.88 1.54 2.24
CA TYR A 108 9.66 0.24 2.89
C TYR A 108 8.27 0.07 3.50
N HIS A 109 7.48 1.16 3.59
CA HIS A 109 6.07 1.11 4.03
C HIS A 109 5.08 0.99 2.87
N ALA A 110 5.56 0.86 1.63
CA ALA A 110 4.72 0.72 0.44
C ALA A 110 3.76 -0.47 0.56
N ARG A 111 2.51 -0.26 0.15
CA ARG A 111 1.47 -1.29 0.20
C ARG A 111 1.85 -2.53 -0.61
N GLY A 112 2.41 -2.34 -1.82
CA GLY A 112 2.85 -3.43 -2.69
C GLY A 112 3.89 -4.32 -2.02
N LEU A 113 4.91 -3.72 -1.37
CA LEU A 113 5.93 -4.47 -0.64
C LEU A 113 5.32 -5.30 0.50
N ARG A 114 4.41 -4.73 1.30
CA ARG A 114 3.74 -5.46 2.39
C ARG A 114 2.91 -6.63 1.89
N LEU A 115 2.19 -6.44 0.78
CA LEU A 115 1.39 -7.51 0.16
C LEU A 115 2.27 -8.62 -0.40
N ALA A 116 3.36 -8.27 -1.10
CA ALA A 116 4.32 -9.25 -1.61
C ALA A 116 4.98 -10.05 -0.47
N CYS A 117 5.41 -9.38 0.59
CA CYS A 117 5.95 -10.05 1.78
C CYS A 117 4.92 -10.99 2.43
N ALA A 118 3.67 -10.56 2.58
CA ALA A 118 2.59 -11.38 3.15
C ALA A 118 2.31 -12.62 2.28
N GLN A 119 2.23 -12.47 0.96
CA GLN A 119 2.03 -13.58 0.01
C GLN A 119 3.18 -14.59 0.07
N LEU A 120 4.40 -14.10 0.19
CA LEU A 120 5.58 -14.96 0.32
C LEU A 120 5.81 -15.49 1.74
N ASN A 121 4.91 -15.19 2.67
CA ASN A 121 5.07 -15.50 4.09
C ASN A 121 6.45 -15.01 4.62
N ILE A 122 6.76 -13.74 4.32
CA ILE A 122 7.95 -13.04 4.78
C ILE A 122 7.52 -12.04 5.85
N GLU A 123 8.12 -12.10 7.01
CA GLU A 123 7.93 -11.10 8.06
C GLU A 123 8.78 -9.86 7.76
N LEU A 124 8.11 -8.73 7.50
CA LEU A 124 8.78 -7.45 7.27
C LEU A 124 9.00 -6.71 8.59
N LEU A 125 10.26 -6.58 8.97
CA LEU A 125 10.70 -5.94 10.21
C LEU A 125 11.28 -4.56 9.91
N HIS A 126 10.80 -3.54 10.61
CA HIS A 126 11.34 -2.19 10.52
C HIS A 126 12.24 -1.87 11.70
N ARG A 127 13.32 -1.11 11.45
CA ARG A 127 14.24 -0.64 12.48
C ARG A 127 13.47 0.21 13.51
N PRO A 128 13.52 -0.13 14.80
CA PRO A 128 12.90 0.73 15.82
C PRO A 128 13.51 2.12 15.82
N PRO A 129 12.68 3.18 15.96
CA PRO A 129 13.18 4.54 16.02
C PRO A 129 14.21 4.70 17.17
N ARG A 130 15.34 5.36 16.88
CA ARG A 130 16.45 5.63 17.84
C ARG A 130 17.21 4.40 18.35
N GLU A 131 17.08 3.25 17.70
CA GLU A 131 17.91 2.07 18.01
C GLU A 131 18.86 1.77 16.82
N PRO A 132 20.13 2.24 16.87
CA PRO A 132 21.07 2.07 15.76
C PRO A 132 21.64 0.64 15.66
N GLN A 133 21.47 -0.20 16.68
CA GLN A 133 22.18 -1.47 16.80
C GLN A 133 21.82 -2.54 15.74
N PRO A 134 20.55 -2.69 15.29
CA PRO A 134 20.21 -3.71 14.32
C PRO A 134 20.76 -3.46 12.91
N GLY A 135 21.04 -2.19 12.54
CA GLY A 135 21.61 -1.82 11.24
C GLY A 135 23.11 -2.04 11.09
N GLY A 136 23.83 -2.22 12.20
CA GLY A 136 25.30 -2.26 12.19
C GLY A 136 25.92 -3.37 11.33
N LEU A 137 25.16 -4.41 11.00
CA LEU A 137 25.63 -5.47 10.10
C LEU A 137 25.65 -5.00 8.63
N VAL A 138 24.54 -4.48 8.12
CA VAL A 138 24.47 -3.98 6.75
C VAL A 138 25.37 -2.76 6.56
N GLU A 139 25.43 -1.87 7.57
CA GLU A 139 26.33 -0.71 7.57
C GLU A 139 27.80 -1.15 7.46
N ARG A 140 28.22 -2.20 8.15
CA ARG A 140 29.60 -2.74 8.05
C ARG A 140 29.91 -3.32 6.69
N VAL A 141 28.97 -4.02 6.06
CA VAL A 141 29.16 -4.53 4.70
C VAL A 141 29.24 -3.38 3.69
N ILE A 142 28.38 -2.37 3.83
CA ILE A 142 28.46 -1.14 3.02
C ILE A 142 29.82 -0.46 3.20
N GLN A 143 30.31 -0.33 4.42
CA GLN A 143 31.66 0.20 4.68
C GLN A 143 32.76 -0.64 3.98
N THR A 144 32.65 -1.95 4.00
CA THR A 144 33.59 -2.83 3.30
C THR A 144 33.56 -2.57 1.78
N ILE A 145 32.35 -2.48 1.19
CA ILE A 145 32.16 -2.14 -0.22
C ILE A 145 32.80 -0.77 -0.54
N GLN A 146 32.53 0.23 0.29
CA GLN A 146 33.06 1.59 0.12
C GLN A 146 34.58 1.65 0.20
N HIS A 147 35.18 0.93 1.17
CA HIS A 147 36.62 0.97 1.39
C HIS A 147 37.43 0.11 0.45
N GLN A 148 36.88 -0.98 -0.05
CA GLN A 148 37.61 -1.91 -0.91
C GLN A 148 37.25 -1.71 -2.38
N PHE A 149 35.99 -1.78 -2.74
CA PHE A 149 35.54 -1.68 -4.14
C PHE A 149 35.40 -0.23 -4.61
N GLU A 150 34.62 0.59 -3.89
CA GLU A 150 34.33 1.97 -4.35
C GLU A 150 35.56 2.87 -4.26
N ALA A 151 36.50 2.62 -3.34
CA ALA A 151 37.75 3.35 -3.27
C ALA A 151 38.57 3.19 -4.55
N GLU A 152 38.66 1.96 -5.10
CA GLU A 152 39.32 1.69 -6.36
C GLU A 152 38.59 2.34 -7.55
N VAL A 153 37.27 2.22 -7.59
CA VAL A 153 36.44 2.87 -8.63
C VAL A 153 36.64 4.39 -8.64
N ARG A 154 36.67 5.02 -7.46
CA ARG A 154 36.88 6.49 -7.35
C ARG A 154 38.31 6.94 -7.72
N ALA A 155 39.28 6.06 -7.59
CA ALA A 155 40.65 6.34 -8.00
C ALA A 155 40.88 6.20 -9.53
N GLY A 156 39.96 5.50 -10.19
CA GLY A 156 40.05 5.20 -11.63
C GLY A 156 39.29 6.20 -12.51
N THR A 157 39.09 5.82 -13.77
CA THR A 157 38.27 6.56 -14.72
C THR A 157 36.78 6.44 -14.37
N VAL A 158 35.99 7.49 -14.67
CA VAL A 158 34.55 7.47 -14.42
C VAL A 158 33.87 6.42 -15.31
N LEU A 159 33.23 5.45 -14.71
CA LEU A 159 32.58 4.33 -15.38
C LEU A 159 31.12 4.68 -15.76
N THR A 160 30.60 3.96 -16.74
CA THR A 160 29.13 3.89 -16.93
C THR A 160 28.49 3.03 -15.83
N LEU A 161 27.19 3.18 -15.61
CA LEU A 161 26.46 2.36 -14.62
C LEU A 161 26.54 0.86 -14.92
N THR A 162 26.55 0.49 -16.20
CA THR A 162 26.68 -0.90 -16.66
C THR A 162 28.06 -1.48 -16.31
N GLU A 163 29.13 -0.72 -16.56
CA GLU A 163 30.50 -1.13 -16.21
C GLU A 163 30.68 -1.21 -14.70
N LEU A 164 30.16 -0.22 -13.93
CA LEU A 164 30.21 -0.23 -12.49
C LEU A 164 29.56 -1.49 -11.93
N ASN A 165 28.36 -1.83 -12.40
CA ASN A 165 27.67 -3.05 -11.98
C ASN A 165 28.41 -4.33 -12.39
N ARG A 166 28.99 -4.38 -13.58
CA ARG A 166 29.80 -5.52 -14.03
C ARG A 166 31.01 -5.74 -13.12
N TYR A 167 31.74 -4.69 -12.79
CA TYR A 167 32.89 -4.76 -11.89
C TYR A 167 32.51 -5.12 -10.47
N PHE A 168 31.38 -4.54 -9.98
CA PHE A 168 30.86 -4.86 -8.65
C PHE A 168 30.48 -6.33 -8.51
N GLN A 169 29.79 -6.91 -9.50
CA GLN A 169 29.47 -8.34 -9.51
C GLN A 169 30.73 -9.21 -9.54
N ALA A 170 31.73 -8.85 -10.34
CA ALA A 170 32.99 -9.55 -10.39
C ALA A 170 33.71 -9.51 -9.04
N TRP A 171 33.78 -8.34 -8.40
CA TRP A 171 34.38 -8.17 -7.08
C TRP A 171 33.61 -8.96 -6.01
N LEU A 172 32.27 -8.91 -5.97
CA LEU A 172 31.45 -9.69 -5.04
C LEU A 172 31.76 -11.19 -5.14
N HIS A 173 31.84 -11.73 -6.36
CA HIS A 173 32.01 -13.17 -6.58
C HIS A 173 33.48 -13.64 -6.47
N ARG A 174 34.47 -12.82 -6.78
CA ARG A 174 35.87 -13.21 -6.83
C ARG A 174 36.67 -12.78 -5.62
N ASP A 175 36.14 -11.84 -4.83
CA ASP A 175 36.82 -11.33 -3.64
C ASP A 175 35.92 -11.43 -2.39
N TYR A 176 34.87 -10.65 -2.30
CA TYR A 176 34.09 -10.56 -1.06
C TYR A 176 33.49 -11.91 -0.62
N HIS A 177 32.85 -12.65 -1.51
CA HIS A 177 32.18 -13.91 -1.16
C HIS A 177 33.12 -15.06 -0.84
N VAL A 178 34.37 -15.01 -1.31
CA VAL A 178 35.39 -16.06 -1.12
C VAL A 178 36.43 -15.71 -0.07
N THR A 179 36.44 -14.47 0.42
CA THR A 179 37.34 -14.04 1.49
C THR A 179 36.77 -14.47 2.84
N THR A 180 37.62 -15.06 3.71
CA THR A 180 37.21 -15.51 5.04
C THR A 180 36.79 -14.33 5.90
N HIS A 181 35.54 -14.35 6.38
CA HIS A 181 35.01 -13.32 7.25
C HIS A 181 35.47 -13.52 8.70
N SER A 182 36.09 -12.51 9.30
CA SER A 182 36.74 -12.57 10.62
C SER A 182 35.78 -12.95 11.78
N GLU A 183 34.49 -12.64 11.67
CA GLU A 183 33.50 -12.95 12.73
C GLU A 183 32.99 -14.40 12.63
N THR A 184 32.91 -14.96 11.41
CA THR A 184 32.37 -16.29 11.18
C THR A 184 33.42 -17.36 10.96
N ASN A 185 34.67 -16.98 10.70
CA ASN A 185 35.79 -17.83 10.31
C ASN A 185 35.51 -18.73 9.10
N GLN A 186 34.56 -18.32 8.26
CA GLN A 186 34.17 -19.00 7.03
C GLN A 186 34.03 -17.95 5.93
N THR A 187 34.09 -18.39 4.67
CA THR A 187 33.74 -17.50 3.56
C THR A 187 32.23 -17.30 3.50
N PRO A 188 31.72 -16.12 3.14
CA PRO A 188 30.29 -15.88 3.00
C PRO A 188 29.59 -16.90 2.08
N GLN A 189 30.28 -17.28 0.99
CA GLN A 189 29.75 -18.26 0.05
C GLN A 189 29.60 -19.66 0.67
N ALA A 190 30.64 -20.22 1.25
CA ALA A 190 30.60 -21.57 1.83
C ALA A 190 29.52 -21.62 2.91
N ARG A 191 29.47 -20.61 3.80
CA ARG A 191 28.49 -20.54 4.87
C ARG A 191 27.05 -20.39 4.37
N TYR A 192 26.84 -19.67 3.26
CA TYR A 192 25.52 -19.54 2.62
C TYR A 192 25.06 -20.88 2.03
N GLU A 193 25.95 -21.59 1.38
CA GLU A 193 25.68 -22.85 0.69
C GLU A 193 25.35 -24.00 1.65
N GLU A 194 25.85 -23.99 2.88
CA GLU A 194 25.50 -24.98 3.91
C GLU A 194 23.98 -25.11 4.13
N SER A 195 23.22 -24.06 3.89
CA SER A 195 21.76 -24.00 4.13
C SER A 195 20.92 -23.98 2.84
N THR A 196 21.50 -24.28 1.68
CA THR A 196 20.78 -24.15 0.37
C THR A 196 19.55 -25.05 0.25
N ARG A 197 19.51 -26.20 0.96
CA ARG A 197 18.35 -27.13 0.99
C ARG A 197 17.08 -26.50 1.57
N PHE A 198 17.18 -25.39 2.26
CA PHE A 198 16.05 -24.65 2.83
C PHE A 198 15.57 -23.48 1.95
N ARG A 199 16.04 -23.42 0.70
CA ARG A 199 15.65 -22.35 -0.22
C ARG A 199 14.17 -22.46 -0.61
N ARG A 200 13.42 -21.42 -0.35
CA ARG A 200 12.01 -21.32 -0.75
C ARG A 200 11.93 -20.68 -2.14
N HIS A 201 11.47 -21.44 -3.13
CA HIS A 201 11.27 -20.90 -4.48
C HIS A 201 10.11 -19.89 -4.50
N VAL A 202 10.21 -18.91 -5.39
CA VAL A 202 9.25 -17.82 -5.54
C VAL A 202 8.71 -17.82 -6.95
N ASN A 203 7.38 -17.80 -7.10
CA ASN A 203 6.74 -17.51 -8.37
C ASN A 203 6.73 -15.98 -8.59
N LEU A 204 7.70 -15.50 -9.33
CA LEU A 204 7.87 -14.05 -9.57
C LEU A 204 6.73 -13.44 -10.35
N ALA A 205 6.03 -14.21 -11.20
CA ALA A 205 4.89 -13.69 -11.96
C ALA A 205 3.75 -13.30 -11.01
N GLU A 206 3.44 -14.14 -10.04
CA GLU A 206 2.44 -13.84 -9.01
C GLU A 206 2.85 -12.66 -8.12
N VAL A 207 4.13 -12.62 -7.74
CA VAL A 207 4.65 -11.54 -6.87
C VAL A 207 4.63 -10.20 -7.57
N ARG A 208 4.93 -10.13 -8.86
CA ARG A 208 4.87 -8.88 -9.64
C ARG A 208 3.48 -8.25 -9.65
N GLU A 209 2.41 -9.04 -9.63
CA GLU A 209 1.05 -8.51 -9.60
C GLU A 209 0.76 -7.63 -8.37
N PHE A 210 1.44 -7.86 -7.25
CA PHE A 210 1.29 -7.02 -6.04
C PHE A 210 1.94 -5.65 -6.17
N PHE A 211 2.86 -5.51 -7.10
CA PHE A 211 3.54 -4.26 -7.39
C PHE A 211 2.88 -3.47 -8.53
N HIS A 212 1.85 -4.03 -9.17
CA HIS A 212 1.08 -3.29 -10.15
C HIS A 212 0.40 -2.08 -9.51
N GLU A 213 0.61 -0.94 -10.09
CA GLU A 213 -0.14 0.26 -9.75
C GLU A 213 -1.56 0.17 -10.30
N ARG A 214 -2.51 0.72 -9.57
CA ARG A 214 -3.92 0.73 -9.93
C ARG A 214 -4.46 2.13 -9.84
N GLU A 215 -4.94 2.65 -10.96
CA GLU A 215 -5.49 3.99 -11.06
C GLU A 215 -6.93 3.94 -11.54
N HIS A 216 -7.80 4.70 -10.86
CA HIS A 216 -9.16 4.92 -11.32
C HIS A 216 -9.14 5.92 -12.47
N ARG A 217 -9.66 5.54 -13.64
CA ARG A 217 -9.75 6.39 -14.81
C ARG A 217 -11.16 6.35 -15.36
N ARG A 218 -11.51 7.40 -16.08
CA ARG A 218 -12.69 7.43 -16.94
C ARG A 218 -12.22 7.27 -18.37
N VAL A 219 -12.84 6.37 -19.11
CA VAL A 219 -12.57 6.20 -20.53
C VAL A 219 -13.09 7.42 -21.28
N ASP A 220 -12.26 7.97 -22.15
CA ASP A 220 -12.67 9.10 -22.98
C ASP A 220 -13.87 8.72 -23.85
N PRO A 221 -14.96 9.51 -23.83
CA PRO A 221 -16.19 9.16 -24.56
C PRO A 221 -16.05 9.30 -26.09
N GLU A 222 -15.09 10.06 -26.59
CA GLU A 222 -14.86 10.26 -28.02
C GLU A 222 -13.76 9.34 -28.55
N PHE A 223 -12.61 9.29 -27.84
CA PHE A 223 -11.41 8.62 -28.33
C PHE A 223 -11.25 7.18 -27.84
N SER A 224 -12.08 6.71 -26.90
CA SER A 224 -11.98 5.36 -26.35
C SER A 224 -10.59 5.06 -25.77
N ASP A 225 -10.03 6.00 -25.05
CA ASP A 225 -8.73 5.84 -24.42
C ASP A 225 -8.75 6.22 -22.94
N VAL A 226 -7.70 5.83 -22.26
CA VAL A 226 -7.40 6.25 -20.88
C VAL A 226 -6.00 6.83 -20.81
N ARG A 227 -5.82 7.87 -20.00
CA ARG A 227 -4.51 8.47 -19.80
C ARG A 227 -3.91 7.99 -18.47
N VAL A 228 -2.73 7.37 -18.55
CA VAL A 228 -1.95 6.88 -17.41
C VAL A 228 -0.52 7.34 -17.57
N GLN A 229 0.08 7.96 -16.55
CA GLN A 229 1.46 8.46 -16.56
C GLN A 229 1.84 9.26 -17.82
N ASN A 230 0.96 10.17 -18.27
CA ASN A 230 1.12 10.97 -19.48
C ASN A 230 1.14 10.17 -20.81
N ARG A 231 0.82 8.89 -20.81
CA ARG A 231 0.65 8.05 -21.99
C ARG A 231 -0.83 7.78 -22.22
N PHE A 232 -1.22 7.61 -23.48
CA PHE A 232 -2.58 7.27 -23.88
C PHE A 232 -2.65 5.80 -24.27
N TYR A 233 -3.71 5.14 -23.82
CA TYR A 233 -3.94 3.71 -24.07
C TYR A 233 -5.33 3.54 -24.68
N ALA A 234 -5.37 3.07 -25.93
CA ALA A 234 -6.61 2.74 -26.60
C ALA A 234 -7.24 1.52 -25.91
N VAL A 235 -8.50 1.63 -25.56
CA VAL A 235 -9.30 0.57 -24.94
C VAL A 235 -10.52 0.23 -25.79
N ASP A 236 -11.26 -0.84 -25.43
CA ASP A 236 -12.46 -1.24 -26.17
C ASP A 236 -13.46 -0.06 -26.23
N PRO A 237 -13.93 0.32 -27.42
CA PRO A 237 -14.93 1.38 -27.62
C PRO A 237 -16.23 1.20 -26.82
N LYS A 238 -16.55 -0.03 -26.41
CA LYS A 238 -17.72 -0.34 -25.56
C LYS A 238 -17.59 0.26 -24.15
N LEU A 239 -16.38 0.62 -23.74
CA LEU A 239 -16.10 1.18 -22.42
C LEU A 239 -16.16 2.72 -22.39
N ARG A 240 -16.55 3.37 -23.49
CA ARG A 240 -16.63 4.84 -23.58
C ARG A 240 -17.46 5.44 -22.46
N GLY A 241 -16.88 6.39 -21.76
CA GLY A 241 -17.53 7.08 -20.65
C GLY A 241 -17.55 6.31 -19.33
N ASP A 242 -17.19 5.02 -19.33
CA ASP A 242 -17.17 4.20 -18.12
C ASP A 242 -16.03 4.56 -17.20
N ARG A 243 -16.24 4.29 -15.91
CA ARG A 243 -15.18 4.32 -14.91
C ARG A 243 -14.55 2.95 -14.78
N VAL A 244 -13.24 2.90 -14.98
CA VAL A 244 -12.45 1.67 -14.97
C VAL A 244 -11.27 1.79 -14.00
N ILE A 245 -10.74 0.65 -13.59
CA ILE A 245 -9.45 0.57 -12.91
C ILE A 245 -8.44 0.12 -13.96
N VAL A 246 -7.42 0.95 -14.17
CA VAL A 246 -6.27 0.62 -15.01
C VAL A 246 -5.16 0.13 -14.13
N SER A 247 -4.70 -1.09 -14.40
CA SER A 247 -3.60 -1.73 -13.68
C SER A 247 -2.41 -1.91 -14.61
N TYR A 248 -1.23 -1.53 -14.17
CA TYR A 248 -0.01 -1.60 -14.97
C TYR A 248 1.21 -1.92 -14.10
N ASP A 249 2.21 -2.54 -14.69
CA ASP A 249 3.52 -2.74 -14.07
C ASP A 249 4.36 -1.47 -14.31
N PRO A 250 4.69 -0.69 -13.27
CA PRO A 250 5.50 0.51 -13.43
C PRO A 250 6.94 0.22 -13.85
N PHE A 251 7.37 -1.05 -13.84
CA PHE A 251 8.72 -1.51 -14.19
C PHE A 251 8.81 -2.10 -15.62
N ALA A 252 7.66 -2.30 -16.28
CA ALA A 252 7.60 -2.76 -17.65
C ALA A 252 7.63 -1.57 -18.63
N ASP A 253 7.79 -1.86 -19.91
CA ASP A 253 7.81 -0.84 -20.98
C ASP A 253 6.47 -0.11 -21.14
N MET A 254 5.44 -0.49 -20.37
CA MET A 254 4.10 0.10 -20.38
C MET A 254 3.50 0.21 -21.79
N GLU A 255 3.74 -0.77 -22.64
CA GLU A 255 3.10 -0.89 -23.96
C GLU A 255 1.65 -1.31 -23.83
N GLU A 256 1.34 -2.08 -22.79
CA GLU A 256 0.00 -2.56 -22.49
C GLU A 256 -0.37 -2.30 -21.04
N VAL A 257 -1.64 -1.99 -20.79
CA VAL A 257 -2.21 -1.84 -19.45
C VAL A 257 -3.45 -2.72 -19.32
N ARG A 258 -3.68 -3.29 -18.16
CA ARG A 258 -4.85 -4.12 -17.86
C ARG A 258 -6.02 -3.25 -17.41
N VAL A 259 -7.17 -3.42 -18.02
CA VAL A 259 -8.39 -2.67 -17.70
C VAL A 259 -9.39 -3.58 -17.02
N THR A 260 -9.87 -3.16 -15.85
CA THR A 260 -10.88 -3.90 -15.07
C THR A 260 -12.02 -2.97 -14.66
N SER A 261 -13.18 -3.54 -14.39
CA SER A 261 -14.31 -2.81 -13.82
C SER A 261 -13.97 -2.37 -12.38
N LEU A 262 -14.79 -1.50 -11.79
CA LEU A 262 -14.67 -1.10 -10.38
C LEU A 262 -14.81 -2.28 -9.42
N HIS A 263 -15.41 -3.38 -9.85
CA HIS A 263 -15.57 -4.62 -9.08
C HIS A 263 -14.48 -5.66 -9.37
N GLY A 264 -13.44 -5.30 -10.15
CA GLY A 264 -12.30 -6.18 -10.44
C GLY A 264 -12.51 -7.16 -11.59
N VAL A 265 -13.64 -7.08 -12.32
CA VAL A 265 -13.88 -7.92 -13.52
C VAL A 265 -12.98 -7.44 -14.64
N PHE A 266 -12.26 -8.37 -15.29
CA PHE A 266 -11.41 -8.05 -16.43
C PHE A 266 -12.25 -7.61 -17.63
N LEU A 267 -11.95 -6.43 -18.19
CA LEU A 267 -12.66 -5.84 -19.32
C LEU A 267 -11.83 -5.86 -20.62
N GLY A 268 -10.50 -5.93 -20.50
CA GLY A 268 -9.62 -5.96 -21.66
C GLY A 268 -8.23 -5.39 -21.37
N VAL A 269 -7.47 -5.21 -22.43
CA VAL A 269 -6.12 -4.64 -22.41
C VAL A 269 -6.14 -3.32 -23.17
N GLY A 270 -5.62 -2.27 -22.54
CA GLY A 270 -5.36 -1.00 -23.22
C GLY A 270 -3.97 -1.01 -23.84
N ARG A 271 -3.86 -0.59 -25.10
CA ARG A 271 -2.59 -0.53 -25.85
C ARG A 271 -2.10 0.89 -25.98
N HIS A 272 -0.82 1.11 -25.71
CA HIS A 272 -0.19 2.42 -25.87
C HIS A 272 -0.24 2.87 -27.32
N TYR A 273 -0.57 4.14 -27.53
CA TYR A 273 -0.46 4.79 -28.82
C TYR A 273 -0.09 6.27 -28.65
N ALA A 274 0.60 6.82 -29.65
CA ALA A 274 0.90 8.24 -29.66
C ALA A 274 -0.32 9.00 -30.23
N ARG A 275 -0.88 9.95 -29.46
CA ARG A 275 -1.83 10.92 -29.99
C ARG A 275 -1.06 11.91 -30.86
N GLU A 276 -0.93 11.64 -32.14
CA GLU A 276 -0.42 12.63 -33.08
C GLU A 276 -1.49 13.69 -33.35
N ARG A 277 -1.12 14.95 -33.24
CA ARG A 277 -2.00 16.06 -33.64
C ARG A 277 -2.20 15.99 -35.15
N GLY A 278 -3.34 15.50 -35.60
CA GLY A 278 -3.76 15.51 -37.00
C GLY A 278 -3.85 14.19 -37.74
N ALA A 279 -3.41 13.06 -37.16
CA ALA A 279 -3.63 11.74 -37.73
C ALA A 279 -4.57 10.94 -36.81
N HIS A 280 -5.85 11.01 -37.06
CA HIS A 280 -6.79 10.04 -36.50
C HIS A 280 -6.73 8.80 -37.40
N PRO A 281 -6.40 7.59 -36.92
CA PRO A 281 -6.77 6.39 -37.61
C PRO A 281 -8.30 6.42 -37.69
N GLU A 282 -8.84 6.26 -38.88
CA GLU A 282 -10.28 6.06 -39.04
C GLU A 282 -10.72 4.97 -38.07
N PRO A 283 -11.73 5.20 -37.22
CA PRO A 283 -12.25 4.14 -36.37
C PRO A 283 -12.61 2.95 -37.27
N PRO A 284 -12.27 1.72 -36.87
CA PRO A 284 -12.66 0.56 -37.63
C PRO A 284 -14.16 0.66 -37.84
N PRO A 285 -14.66 0.37 -39.08
CA PRO A 285 -16.07 0.51 -39.41
C PRO A 285 -16.86 -0.22 -38.32
N ALA A 286 -17.79 0.50 -37.70
CA ALA A 286 -18.63 -0.05 -36.65
C ALA A 286 -19.29 -1.30 -37.22
N MET A 287 -18.95 -2.49 -36.75
CA MET A 287 -19.66 -3.69 -37.08
C MET A 287 -21.14 -3.43 -36.77
N PRO A 288 -22.07 -3.67 -37.72
CA PRO A 288 -23.48 -3.47 -37.45
C PRO A 288 -23.82 -4.30 -36.20
N GLN A 289 -24.06 -3.62 -35.11
CA GLN A 289 -24.52 -4.29 -33.90
C GLN A 289 -25.91 -4.83 -34.22
N ALA A 290 -26.11 -6.11 -34.01
CA ALA A 290 -27.45 -6.66 -33.98
C ALA A 290 -28.30 -5.80 -33.02
N PRO A 291 -29.52 -5.39 -33.39
CA PRO A 291 -30.34 -4.59 -32.49
C PRO A 291 -30.44 -5.30 -31.16
N LEU A 292 -30.08 -4.57 -30.10
CA LEU A 292 -30.19 -5.08 -28.73
C LEU A 292 -31.67 -5.39 -28.48
N ASP A 293 -31.96 -6.65 -28.18
CA ASP A 293 -33.30 -7.02 -27.75
C ASP A 293 -33.51 -6.37 -26.39
N HIS A 294 -34.36 -5.36 -26.29
CA HIS A 294 -34.57 -4.47 -25.14
C HIS A 294 -34.80 -5.21 -23.81
N GLU A 295 -33.91 -6.15 -23.47
CA GLU A 295 -34.03 -7.04 -22.31
C GLU A 295 -34.22 -6.26 -21.00
N TYR A 296 -33.50 -5.15 -20.85
CA TYR A 296 -33.64 -4.28 -19.67
C TYR A 296 -35.04 -3.64 -19.62
N LEU A 297 -35.55 -3.16 -20.74
CA LEU A 297 -36.89 -2.56 -20.77
C LEU A 297 -38.00 -3.62 -20.58
N LYS A 298 -37.81 -4.84 -21.11
CA LYS A 298 -38.71 -5.96 -20.83
C LYS A 298 -38.72 -6.31 -19.36
N MET A 299 -37.55 -6.42 -18.73
CA MET A 299 -37.44 -6.66 -17.30
C MET A 299 -38.14 -5.58 -16.45
N LEU A 300 -38.01 -4.30 -16.84
CA LEU A 300 -38.72 -3.21 -16.15
C LEU A 300 -40.23 -3.29 -16.30
N VAL A 301 -40.71 -3.67 -17.46
CA VAL A 301 -42.17 -3.86 -17.71
C VAL A 301 -42.69 -5.04 -16.90
N GLU A 302 -41.98 -6.15 -16.86
CA GLU A 302 -42.34 -7.32 -16.06
C GLU A 302 -42.37 -7.01 -14.57
N GLU A 303 -41.37 -6.30 -14.06
CA GLU A 303 -41.30 -5.87 -12.66
C GLU A 303 -42.43 -4.89 -12.30
N HIS A 304 -42.70 -3.95 -13.20
CA HIS A 304 -43.83 -3.02 -13.03
C HIS A 304 -45.18 -3.72 -13.01
N GLN A 305 -45.40 -4.69 -13.92
CA GLN A 305 -46.63 -5.49 -13.96
C GLN A 305 -46.75 -6.35 -12.69
N ARG A 306 -45.66 -6.95 -12.22
CA ARG A 306 -45.64 -7.73 -10.96
C ARG A 306 -46.01 -6.86 -9.76
N GLN A 307 -45.47 -5.64 -9.69
CA GLN A 307 -45.83 -4.70 -8.64
C GLN A 307 -47.29 -4.27 -8.71
N GLN A 308 -47.83 -4.04 -9.91
CA GLN A 308 -49.26 -3.72 -10.10
C GLN A 308 -50.17 -4.88 -9.70
N GLN A 309 -49.80 -6.12 -10.06
CA GLN A 309 -50.55 -7.31 -9.64
C GLN A 309 -50.52 -7.49 -8.15
N GLN A 310 -49.36 -7.36 -7.49
CA GLN A 310 -49.26 -7.43 -6.02
C GLN A 310 -50.06 -6.34 -5.33
N GLN A 311 -50.10 -5.13 -5.89
CA GLN A 311 -50.93 -4.06 -5.37
C GLN A 311 -52.45 -4.33 -5.57
N ALA A 312 -52.82 -4.96 -6.68
CA ALA A 312 -54.22 -5.33 -6.92
C ALA A 312 -54.69 -6.52 -6.09
N GLU A 313 -53.83 -7.53 -5.90
CA GLU A 313 -54.13 -8.71 -5.07
C GLU A 313 -54.08 -8.40 -3.55
N GLY A 314 -53.19 -7.46 -3.14
CA GLY A 314 -53.00 -7.09 -1.73
C GLY A 314 -54.09 -6.23 -1.14
N GLY A 315 -54.99 -5.67 -1.96
CA GLY A 315 -56.01 -4.68 -1.50
C GLY A 315 -55.29 -3.42 -0.92
N ILE A 316 -56.05 -2.37 -0.62
CA ILE A 316 -55.49 -1.21 0.09
C ILE A 316 -55.35 -1.62 1.57
N ASP A 317 -54.15 -1.99 2.00
CA ASP A 317 -53.83 -2.18 3.41
C ASP A 317 -53.77 -0.82 4.08
N TYR A 318 -54.92 -0.43 4.66
CA TYR A 318 -55.03 0.81 5.45
C TYR A 318 -54.05 0.85 6.63
N HIS A 319 -53.51 -0.28 7.10
CA HIS A 319 -52.47 -0.32 8.12
C HIS A 319 -51.08 0.09 7.58
N GLN A 320 -50.79 -0.08 6.29
CA GLN A 320 -49.54 0.44 5.71
C GLN A 320 -49.60 1.95 5.42
N ALA A 321 -50.76 2.51 5.15
CA ALA A 321 -50.92 3.96 4.99
C ALA A 321 -50.53 4.77 6.24
N HIS A 322 -50.56 4.15 7.41
CA HIS A 322 -50.11 4.74 8.69
C HIS A 322 -48.63 4.55 9.01
N ARG A 323 -47.84 3.91 8.13
CA ARG A 323 -46.37 3.71 8.33
C ARG A 323 -45.51 4.87 7.85
N ARG A 324 -46.08 6.00 7.45
CA ARG A 324 -45.26 7.20 7.24
C ARG A 324 -44.64 7.61 8.58
N PRO A 325 -43.33 7.94 8.59
CA PRO A 325 -42.69 8.40 9.83
C PRO A 325 -43.50 9.59 10.36
N LEU A 326 -43.96 9.49 11.60
CA LEU A 326 -44.80 10.51 12.27
C LEU A 326 -44.04 11.84 12.41
N LEU A 327 -42.73 11.77 12.39
CA LEU A 327 -41.83 12.93 12.39
C LEU A 327 -40.87 12.82 11.17
N SER A 328 -40.81 13.83 10.32
CA SER A 328 -39.82 13.82 9.21
C SER A 328 -38.39 13.96 9.75
N PHE A 329 -37.38 13.45 9.02
CA PHE A 329 -36.00 13.55 9.45
C PHE A 329 -35.55 14.98 9.78
N PRO A 330 -35.83 16.00 8.94
CA PRO A 330 -35.50 17.39 9.28
C PRO A 330 -36.18 17.86 10.59
N ALA A 331 -37.45 17.45 10.85
CA ALA A 331 -38.15 17.80 12.07
C ALA A 331 -37.57 17.07 13.29
N LEU A 332 -37.12 15.82 13.15
CA LEU A 332 -36.40 15.07 14.17
C LEU A 332 -35.08 15.77 14.54
N ALA A 333 -34.26 16.08 13.56
CA ALA A 333 -32.97 16.76 13.76
C ALA A 333 -33.14 18.13 14.40
N ALA A 334 -34.10 18.92 13.94
CA ALA A 334 -34.42 20.24 14.54
C ALA A 334 -34.92 20.11 16.00
N THR A 335 -35.68 19.07 16.30
CA THR A 335 -36.19 18.83 17.69
C THR A 335 -35.02 18.43 18.59
N PHE A 336 -34.14 17.55 18.19
CA PHE A 336 -32.93 17.19 18.94
C PHE A 336 -32.04 18.41 19.18
N ALA A 337 -31.76 19.20 18.14
CA ALA A 337 -30.96 20.42 18.26
C ALA A 337 -31.54 21.40 19.28
N ARG A 338 -32.85 21.59 19.24
CA ARG A 338 -33.57 22.44 20.21
C ARG A 338 -33.46 21.89 21.65
N LEU A 339 -33.67 20.60 21.85
CA LEU A 339 -33.63 19.97 23.17
C LEU A 339 -32.19 20.00 23.75
N LEU A 340 -31.18 19.88 22.91
CA LEU A 340 -29.77 19.97 23.28
C LEU A 340 -29.27 21.42 23.43
N GLY A 341 -30.14 22.42 23.23
CA GLY A 341 -29.77 23.84 23.35
C GLY A 341 -28.82 24.35 22.27
N ARG A 342 -28.75 23.67 21.08
CA ARG A 342 -27.88 24.06 19.99
C ARG A 342 -28.42 25.29 19.26
N GLN A 343 -27.60 26.32 19.15
CA GLN A 343 -27.93 27.51 18.36
C GLN A 343 -27.86 27.17 16.87
N GLY A 344 -28.81 27.67 16.06
CA GLY A 344 -28.85 27.40 14.62
C GLY A 344 -29.72 26.20 14.20
N GLY A 345 -30.50 25.60 15.14
CA GLY A 345 -31.37 24.46 14.81
C GLY A 345 -30.61 23.25 14.34
N ALA A 346 -31.11 22.54 13.34
CA ALA A 346 -30.45 21.32 12.80
C ALA A 346 -29.03 21.56 12.30
N SER A 347 -28.69 22.77 11.82
CA SER A 347 -27.35 23.15 11.40
C SER A 347 -26.33 23.25 12.55
N GLY A 348 -26.81 23.30 13.79
CA GLY A 348 -25.95 23.30 14.98
C GLY A 348 -25.51 21.93 15.44
N LEU A 349 -25.95 20.86 14.76
CA LEU A 349 -25.50 19.47 14.97
C LEU A 349 -24.28 19.16 14.12
N SER A 350 -23.34 18.40 14.67
CA SER A 350 -22.17 17.93 13.92
C SER A 350 -22.57 16.88 12.87
N THR A 351 -21.70 16.65 11.88
CA THR A 351 -21.91 15.63 10.85
C THR A 351 -22.15 14.24 11.45
N HIS A 352 -21.40 13.88 12.47
CA HIS A 352 -21.54 12.59 13.17
C HIS A 352 -22.88 12.48 13.91
N GLU A 353 -23.35 13.58 14.57
CA GLU A 353 -24.66 13.62 15.22
C GLU A 353 -25.79 13.48 14.19
N MET A 354 -25.66 14.12 13.03
CA MET A 354 -26.65 14.01 11.95
C MET A 354 -26.71 12.59 11.36
N GLU A 355 -25.58 11.94 11.14
CA GLU A 355 -25.52 10.54 10.70
C GLU A 355 -26.20 9.59 11.70
N THR A 356 -25.90 9.77 12.99
CA THR A 356 -26.52 8.99 14.07
C THR A 356 -28.04 9.15 14.04
N LEU A 357 -28.54 10.38 13.96
CA LEU A 357 -29.97 10.66 13.89
C LEU A 357 -30.63 10.14 12.62
N PHE A 358 -29.91 10.12 11.48
CA PHE A 358 -30.42 9.54 10.25
C PHE A 358 -30.67 8.03 10.39
N HIS A 359 -29.73 7.32 10.99
CA HIS A 359 -29.89 5.88 11.26
C HIS A 359 -31.02 5.60 12.27
N VAL A 360 -31.16 6.44 13.27
CA VAL A 360 -32.26 6.34 14.27
C VAL A 360 -33.63 6.55 13.61
N HIS A 361 -33.74 7.58 12.74
CA HIS A 361 -34.98 7.87 12.01
C HIS A 361 -35.40 6.72 11.08
N ALA A 362 -34.41 6.11 10.39
CA ALA A 362 -34.66 4.97 9.51
C ALA A 362 -35.13 3.71 10.27
N ARG A 363 -34.60 3.50 11.49
CA ARG A 363 -34.91 2.31 12.31
C ARG A 363 -36.20 2.44 13.10
N LEU A 364 -36.59 3.64 13.48
CA LEU A 364 -37.70 3.92 14.41
C LEU A 364 -38.77 4.83 13.76
N PRO A 365 -39.61 4.32 12.85
CA PRO A 365 -40.54 5.14 12.08
C PRO A 365 -41.70 5.71 12.92
N ARG A 366 -41.91 5.25 14.16
CA ARG A 366 -42.99 5.68 15.05
C ARG A 366 -42.62 6.77 16.04
N ILE A 367 -41.53 7.49 15.83
CA ILE A 367 -41.10 8.58 16.69
C ILE A 367 -42.08 9.75 16.58
N THR A 368 -42.63 10.18 17.73
CA THR A 368 -43.37 11.43 17.85
C THR A 368 -42.55 12.45 18.62
N ARG A 369 -42.88 13.74 18.43
CA ARG A 369 -42.23 14.83 19.16
C ARG A 369 -42.34 14.64 20.68
N ARG A 370 -43.54 14.21 21.15
CA ARG A 370 -43.82 13.96 22.57
C ARG A 370 -42.95 12.84 23.16
N LEU A 371 -42.78 11.74 22.41
CA LEU A 371 -41.92 10.63 22.82
C LEU A 371 -40.45 11.04 22.92
N LEU A 372 -40.03 11.89 22.01
CA LEU A 372 -38.65 12.40 22.03
C LEU A 372 -38.40 13.33 23.22
N GLU A 373 -39.37 14.19 23.55
CA GLU A 373 -39.31 15.07 24.72
C GLU A 373 -39.32 14.25 26.02
N GLU A 374 -40.15 13.21 26.11
CA GLU A 374 -40.20 12.29 27.24
C GLU A 374 -38.90 11.49 27.42
N ALA A 375 -38.33 10.98 26.32
CA ALA A 375 -37.04 10.31 26.35
C ALA A 375 -35.89 11.25 26.78
N PHE A 376 -35.95 12.49 26.35
CA PHE A 376 -34.98 13.50 26.74
C PHE A 376 -35.08 13.86 28.24
N GLU A 377 -36.30 13.93 28.81
CA GLU A 377 -36.48 14.15 30.23
C GLU A 377 -35.94 13.01 31.08
N ARG A 378 -36.19 11.74 30.67
CA ARG A 378 -35.69 10.53 31.36
C ARG A 378 -34.16 10.35 31.28
N ALA A 379 -33.51 10.89 30.27
CA ALA A 379 -32.07 10.74 30.11
C ALA A 379 -31.32 11.48 31.23
N GLU A 380 -30.48 10.77 31.98
CA GLU A 380 -29.60 11.36 33.00
C GLU A 380 -28.54 12.27 32.39
N VAL A 381 -27.98 11.85 31.25
CA VAL A 381 -27.02 12.63 30.48
C VAL A 381 -27.66 13.06 29.16
N LYS A 382 -27.69 14.36 28.89
CA LYS A 382 -28.38 14.96 27.74
C LYS A 382 -27.50 14.84 26.46
N THR A 383 -27.24 13.61 26.03
CA THR A 383 -26.51 13.29 24.77
C THR A 383 -27.38 12.47 23.83
N ILE A 384 -27.16 12.58 22.52
CA ILE A 384 -27.95 11.86 21.51
C ILE A 384 -28.00 10.35 21.77
N PRO A 385 -26.87 9.65 22.04
CA PRO A 385 -26.90 8.20 22.25
C PRO A 385 -27.77 7.79 23.46
N VAL A 386 -27.70 8.53 24.58
CA VAL A 386 -28.46 8.22 25.79
C VAL A 386 -29.94 8.49 25.60
N VAL A 387 -30.29 9.61 24.95
CA VAL A 387 -31.71 9.92 24.63
C VAL A 387 -32.29 8.89 23.66
N VAL A 388 -31.53 8.43 22.69
CA VAL A 388 -31.96 7.38 21.76
C VAL A 388 -32.20 6.05 22.46
N LEU A 389 -31.37 5.68 23.44
CA LEU A 389 -31.59 4.48 24.25
C LEU A 389 -32.92 4.53 24.99
N HIS A 390 -33.21 5.64 25.68
CA HIS A 390 -34.48 5.83 26.36
C HIS A 390 -35.68 5.88 25.40
N LEU A 391 -35.49 6.43 24.20
CA LEU A 391 -36.52 6.44 23.16
C LEU A 391 -36.85 5.01 22.68
N GLN A 392 -35.87 4.13 22.57
CA GLN A 392 -36.06 2.72 22.20
C GLN A 392 -36.86 2.00 23.30
N THR A 393 -36.47 2.17 24.56
CA THR A 393 -37.19 1.58 25.71
C THR A 393 -38.65 2.03 25.75
N LEU A 394 -38.93 3.34 25.58
CA LEU A 394 -40.29 3.89 25.54
C LEU A 394 -41.12 3.34 24.37
N LEU A 395 -40.51 3.08 23.24
CA LEU A 395 -41.20 2.47 22.09
C LEU A 395 -41.50 0.99 22.32
N GLU A 396 -40.63 0.27 23.03
CA GLU A 396 -40.83 -1.12 23.42
C GLU A 396 -41.95 -1.23 24.48
N GLU A 397 -41.95 -0.38 25.52
CA GLU A 397 -42.99 -0.31 26.54
C GLU A 397 -44.40 -0.03 25.97
N ARG A 398 -44.49 0.67 24.84
CA ARG A 398 -45.80 0.98 24.19
C ARG A 398 -46.23 -0.05 23.15
N ASN A 399 -45.34 -0.96 22.73
CA ASN A 399 -45.67 -2.04 21.83
C ASN A 399 -45.94 -3.37 22.55
N SER A 400 -45.66 -3.42 23.87
CA SER A 400 -46.03 -4.49 24.81
C SER A 400 -47.42 -4.23 25.36
#